data_289fc3667892a7c447f1102aefea7be6
#
_entry.id   289fc3667892a7c447f1102aefea7be6
#
_cell.length_a   1.000
_cell.length_b   1.000
_cell.length_c   1.000
_cell.angle_alpha   90.00
_cell.angle_beta   90.00
_cell.angle_gamma   90.00
#
_symmetry.space_group_name_H-M   'P 1'
#
loop_
_entity.id
_entity.type
_entity.pdbx_description
1 polymer ?
#
loop_
_entity_poly.entity_id
_entity_poly.type
_entity_poly.pdbx_seq_one_letter_code
_entity_poly.pdbx_strand_id
1 'polypeptide(L)'
;MKNTIHFFGDSFTEGHALHRTKYVWPILVCEALEDYECKNYGEGSASPLTILKNVINQLTNIKPGDIVILLETIPDRIEIYSVNAKKIISLTNAELVQAVDNKEHRSFDNYNDITSAFNFIYDHRYKRLKEFAKYYRDMYISIGKYLNSIGVKFILLPFQLTFGNIKDSSRFETVTKRTKGKYKDDHFSIKGHWQFANFVLKSNFKEYKKLKEPEEKLLI
;
A
#
# COMPACT_ATOMS: atom_id res chain seq x y z
N MET A 1 -3.85 -24.71 -15.90
CA MET A 1 -3.73 -23.93 -14.66
C MET A 1 -4.15 -22.49 -14.99
N LYS A 2 -4.88 -21.83 -14.11
CA LYS A 2 -5.18 -20.41 -14.27
C LYS A 2 -3.93 -19.59 -14.03
N ASN A 3 -3.79 -18.46 -14.71
CA ASN A 3 -2.77 -17.45 -14.40
C ASN A 3 -3.13 -16.73 -13.08
N THR A 4 -2.15 -16.14 -12.44
CA THR A 4 -2.32 -15.50 -11.12
C THR A 4 -2.16 -14.00 -11.23
N ILE A 5 -3.01 -13.25 -10.51
CA ILE A 5 -2.77 -11.82 -10.25
C ILE A 5 -2.14 -11.70 -8.86
N HIS A 6 -0.96 -11.12 -8.82
CA HIS A 6 -0.20 -10.85 -7.59
C HIS A 6 -0.33 -9.37 -7.24
N PHE A 7 -0.90 -9.06 -6.09
CA PHE A 7 -1.05 -7.69 -5.60
C PHE A 7 -0.02 -7.39 -4.52
N PHE A 8 0.71 -6.29 -4.67
CA PHE A 8 1.69 -5.80 -3.70
C PHE A 8 1.37 -4.35 -3.32
N GLY A 9 1.59 -4.00 -2.07
CA GLY A 9 1.35 -2.66 -1.57
C GLY A 9 1.28 -2.63 -0.05
N ASP A 10 0.80 -1.53 0.47
CA ASP A 10 0.65 -1.29 1.91
C ASP A 10 -0.76 -1.64 2.44
N SER A 11 -1.17 -0.99 3.53
CA SER A 11 -2.48 -1.15 4.17
C SER A 11 -3.68 -0.94 3.25
N PHE A 12 -3.56 -0.12 2.21
CA PHE A 12 -4.61 0.05 1.20
C PHE A 12 -4.80 -1.20 0.34
N THR A 13 -3.72 -1.92 0.07
CA THR A 13 -3.73 -3.19 -0.66
C THR A 13 -4.13 -4.34 0.25
N GLU A 14 -3.66 -4.34 1.50
CA GLU A 14 -4.07 -5.31 2.52
C GLU A 14 -5.58 -5.26 2.80
N GLY A 15 -6.18 -4.06 2.77
CA GLY A 15 -7.57 -3.81 3.16
C GLY A 15 -7.73 -3.60 4.66
N HIS A 16 -6.83 -2.84 5.26
CA HIS A 16 -6.71 -2.63 6.72
C HIS A 16 -8.03 -2.30 7.41
N ALA A 17 -8.75 -1.29 6.95
CA ALA A 17 -10.00 -0.84 7.58
C ALA A 17 -11.16 -1.85 7.43
N LEU A 18 -11.07 -2.79 6.50
CA LEU A 18 -12.10 -3.78 6.19
C LEU A 18 -11.78 -5.20 6.69
N HIS A 19 -10.73 -5.37 7.48
CA HIS A 19 -10.31 -6.67 8.01
C HIS A 19 -10.25 -7.78 6.95
N ARG A 20 -9.68 -7.49 5.77
CA ARG A 20 -9.52 -8.42 4.65
C ARG A 20 -10.84 -9.02 4.15
N THR A 21 -11.91 -8.25 4.14
CA THR A 21 -13.20 -8.71 3.61
C THR A 21 -13.17 -8.84 2.09
N LYS A 22 -14.22 -9.49 1.54
CA LYS A 22 -14.44 -9.61 0.09
C LYS A 22 -14.56 -8.25 -0.65
N TYR A 23 -14.62 -7.14 0.05
CA TYR A 23 -14.78 -5.81 -0.52
C TYR A 23 -13.47 -5.06 -0.71
N VAL A 24 -12.31 -5.66 -0.40
CA VAL A 24 -11.02 -5.01 -0.67
C VAL A 24 -10.72 -5.02 -2.17
N TRP A 25 -10.11 -3.94 -2.66
CA TRP A 25 -9.94 -3.74 -4.11
C TRP A 25 -9.19 -4.87 -4.84
N PRO A 26 -8.18 -5.56 -4.27
CA PRO A 26 -7.57 -6.70 -4.94
C PRO A 26 -8.56 -7.85 -5.20
N ILE A 27 -9.43 -8.15 -4.24
CA ILE A 27 -10.44 -9.21 -4.40
C ILE A 27 -11.48 -8.79 -5.45
N LEU A 28 -11.93 -7.53 -5.41
CA LEU A 28 -12.87 -7.00 -6.39
C LEU A 28 -12.30 -7.05 -7.82
N VAL A 29 -11.03 -6.69 -8.00
CA VAL A 29 -10.36 -6.82 -9.31
C VAL A 29 -10.34 -8.29 -9.76
N CYS A 30 -10.10 -9.20 -8.85
CA CYS A 30 -10.09 -10.64 -9.14
C CYS A 30 -11.48 -11.17 -9.53
N GLU A 31 -12.52 -10.75 -8.82
CA GLU A 31 -13.91 -11.11 -9.16
C GLU A 31 -14.30 -10.63 -10.56
N ALA A 32 -13.73 -9.50 -11.01
CA ALA A 32 -13.98 -8.98 -12.36
C ALA A 32 -13.16 -9.68 -13.45
N LEU A 33 -12.07 -10.36 -13.09
CA LEU A 33 -11.16 -11.06 -13.98
C LEU A 33 -11.23 -12.57 -13.68
N GLU A 34 -12.37 -13.20 -13.98
CA GLU A 34 -12.73 -14.57 -13.57
C GLU A 34 -11.74 -15.66 -14.01
N ASP A 35 -10.91 -15.38 -15.02
CA ASP A 35 -9.92 -16.32 -15.56
C ASP A 35 -8.63 -16.40 -14.75
N TYR A 36 -8.51 -15.59 -13.69
CA TYR A 36 -7.31 -15.51 -12.87
C TYR A 36 -7.55 -16.02 -11.45
N GLU A 37 -6.48 -16.54 -10.84
CA GLU A 37 -6.38 -16.67 -9.37
C GLU A 37 -5.81 -15.39 -8.79
N CYS A 38 -5.99 -15.15 -7.47
CA CYS A 38 -5.48 -13.95 -6.82
C CYS A 38 -4.66 -14.26 -5.59
N LYS A 39 -3.54 -13.51 -5.46
CA LYS A 39 -2.71 -13.51 -4.27
C LYS A 39 -2.45 -12.07 -3.82
N ASN A 40 -2.91 -11.76 -2.61
CA ASN A 40 -2.72 -10.44 -2.02
C ASN A 40 -1.56 -10.47 -1.01
N TYR A 41 -0.50 -9.75 -1.31
CA TYR A 41 0.71 -9.55 -0.48
C TYR A 41 0.78 -8.14 0.08
N GLY A 42 -0.36 -7.44 0.15
CA GLY A 42 -0.46 -6.17 0.86
C GLY A 42 -0.15 -6.35 2.34
N GLU A 43 0.60 -5.42 2.92
CA GLU A 43 1.04 -5.47 4.31
C GLU A 43 0.84 -4.11 4.97
N GLY A 44 0.13 -4.10 6.11
CA GLY A 44 -0.12 -2.87 6.87
C GLY A 44 1.18 -2.16 7.23
N SER A 45 1.20 -0.85 7.05
CA SER A 45 2.38 -0.01 7.29
C SER A 45 3.63 -0.34 6.46
N ALA A 46 3.51 -1.14 5.39
CA ALA A 46 4.65 -1.48 4.56
C ALA A 46 5.36 -0.23 4.02
N SER A 47 6.68 -0.20 4.18
CA SER A 47 7.55 0.79 3.53
C SER A 47 7.77 0.43 2.06
N PRO A 48 8.31 1.35 1.25
CA PRO A 48 8.73 1.02 -0.12
C PRO A 48 9.70 -0.17 -0.17
N LEU A 49 10.57 -0.29 0.82
CA LEU A 49 11.54 -1.38 0.89
C LEU A 49 10.88 -2.73 1.27
N THR A 50 9.90 -2.70 2.20
CA THR A 50 9.10 -3.89 2.52
C THR A 50 8.35 -4.41 1.29
N ILE A 51 7.70 -3.50 0.53
CA ILE A 51 6.99 -3.87 -0.70
C ILE A 51 7.96 -4.50 -1.71
N LEU A 52 9.14 -3.88 -1.91
CA LEU A 52 10.17 -4.41 -2.79
C LEU A 52 10.62 -5.82 -2.38
N LYS A 53 10.90 -6.03 -1.09
CA LYS A 53 11.26 -7.33 -0.51
C LYS A 53 10.17 -8.37 -0.75
N ASN A 54 8.90 -8.00 -0.57
CA ASN A 54 7.77 -8.89 -0.80
C ASN A 54 7.69 -9.31 -2.28
N VAL A 55 7.91 -8.39 -3.22
CA VAL A 55 7.99 -8.74 -4.65
C VAL A 55 9.14 -9.70 -4.91
N ILE A 56 10.34 -9.39 -4.43
CA ILE A 56 11.53 -10.23 -4.63
C ILE A 56 11.32 -11.65 -4.09
N ASN A 57 10.74 -11.78 -2.90
CA ASN A 57 10.47 -13.08 -2.28
C ASN A 57 9.46 -13.92 -3.09
N GLN A 58 8.64 -13.30 -3.93
CA GLN A 58 7.66 -13.98 -4.76
C GLN A 58 8.12 -14.22 -6.21
N LEU A 59 9.29 -13.72 -6.62
CA LEU A 59 9.75 -13.84 -8.03
C LEU A 59 9.75 -15.28 -8.55
N THR A 60 10.09 -16.25 -7.70
CA THR A 60 10.09 -17.69 -8.09
C THR A 60 8.68 -18.28 -8.28
N ASN A 61 7.67 -17.62 -7.74
CA ASN A 61 6.26 -18.03 -7.83
C ASN A 61 5.50 -17.32 -8.96
N ILE A 62 6.09 -16.27 -9.54
CA ILE A 62 5.51 -15.49 -10.63
C ILE A 62 5.93 -16.11 -11.97
N LYS A 63 4.99 -16.38 -12.85
CA LYS A 63 5.17 -17.12 -14.10
C LYS A 63 4.74 -16.31 -15.32
N PRO A 64 5.23 -16.64 -16.52
CA PRO A 64 4.71 -16.05 -17.76
C PRO A 64 3.18 -16.17 -17.86
N GLY A 65 2.51 -15.08 -18.23
CA GLY A 65 1.06 -14.98 -18.26
C GLY A 65 0.42 -14.44 -16.97
N ASP A 66 1.15 -14.42 -15.86
CA ASP A 66 0.68 -13.78 -14.61
C ASP A 66 0.65 -12.25 -14.75
N ILE A 67 -0.08 -11.62 -13.82
CA ILE A 67 -0.17 -10.17 -13.70
C ILE A 67 0.37 -9.78 -12.33
N VAL A 68 1.25 -8.79 -12.29
CA VAL A 68 1.72 -8.17 -11.05
C VAL A 68 1.18 -6.74 -10.99
N ILE A 69 0.43 -6.42 -9.95
CA ILE A 69 -0.08 -5.08 -9.67
C ILE A 69 0.57 -4.59 -8.38
N LEU A 70 1.39 -3.56 -8.49
CA LEU A 70 2.08 -2.94 -7.37
C LEU A 70 1.50 -1.55 -7.12
N LEU A 71 0.97 -1.32 -5.92
CA LEU A 71 0.58 0.00 -5.43
C LEU A 71 1.73 0.59 -4.62
N GLU A 72 2.27 1.72 -5.08
CA GLU A 72 3.29 2.46 -4.33
C GLU A 72 2.73 2.93 -2.99
N THR A 73 3.56 2.91 -1.96
CA THR A 73 3.26 3.53 -0.66
C THR A 73 3.95 4.88 -0.52
N ILE A 74 3.66 5.57 0.59
CA ILE A 74 4.29 6.86 0.91
C ILE A 74 5.81 6.68 1.01
N PRO A 75 6.60 7.49 0.29
CA PRO A 75 8.06 7.33 0.24
C PRO A 75 8.78 7.71 1.54
N ASP A 76 8.11 8.37 2.49
CA ASP A 76 8.66 8.79 3.78
C ASP A 76 8.61 7.72 4.86
N ARG A 77 7.98 6.57 4.59
CA ARG A 77 8.03 5.43 5.51
C ARG A 77 9.44 4.89 5.60
N ILE A 78 9.92 4.76 6.84
CA ILE A 78 11.24 4.22 7.16
C ILE A 78 11.09 2.93 7.95
N GLU A 79 12.08 2.07 7.82
CA GLU A 79 12.17 0.84 8.59
C GLU A 79 13.21 1.03 9.70
N ILE A 80 12.81 0.71 10.93
CA ILE A 80 13.66 0.72 12.12
C ILE A 80 13.55 -0.65 12.77
N TYR A 81 14.70 -1.22 13.17
CA TYR A 81 14.68 -2.41 13.98
C TYR A 81 14.34 -2.04 15.43
N SER A 82 13.25 -2.55 15.94
CA SER A 82 12.87 -2.40 17.35
C SER A 82 13.48 -3.55 18.17
N VAL A 83 14.37 -3.23 19.09
CA VAL A 83 15.01 -4.21 19.98
C VAL A 83 13.96 -4.84 20.91
N ASN A 84 13.03 -4.05 21.46
CA ASN A 84 11.97 -4.54 22.34
C ASN A 84 11.01 -5.48 21.61
N ALA A 85 10.55 -5.09 20.41
CA ALA A 85 9.65 -5.92 19.62
C ALA A 85 10.37 -7.03 18.84
N LYS A 86 11.72 -7.06 18.83
CA LYS A 86 12.58 -7.99 18.08
C LYS A 86 12.18 -8.11 16.61
N LYS A 87 11.75 -7.01 15.99
CA LYS A 87 11.30 -6.96 14.59
C LYS A 87 11.57 -5.61 13.96
N ILE A 88 11.56 -5.59 12.64
CA ILE A 88 11.53 -4.35 11.85
C ILE A 88 10.13 -3.76 11.97
N ILE A 89 10.04 -2.49 12.31
CA ILE A 89 8.83 -1.68 12.30
C ILE A 89 8.97 -0.59 11.24
N SER A 90 7.88 -0.29 10.56
CA SER A 90 7.83 0.78 9.57
C SER A 90 7.04 1.96 10.14
N LEU A 91 7.60 3.14 10.07
CA LEU A 91 7.03 4.37 10.63
C LEU A 91 7.00 5.47 9.58
N THR A 92 5.93 6.25 9.60
CA THR A 92 5.85 7.53 8.88
C THR A 92 6.53 8.64 9.69
N ASN A 93 6.87 9.75 9.03
CA ASN A 93 7.36 10.93 9.73
C ASN A 93 6.38 11.43 10.79
N ALA A 94 5.07 11.38 10.53
CA ALA A 94 4.05 11.79 11.49
C ALA A 94 4.06 10.92 12.75
N GLU A 95 4.20 9.60 12.60
CA GLU A 95 4.31 8.66 13.73
C GLU A 95 5.60 8.88 14.53
N LEU A 96 6.71 9.20 13.85
CA LEU A 96 7.97 9.55 14.52
C LEU A 96 7.85 10.85 15.33
N VAL A 97 7.24 11.91 14.75
CA VAL A 97 6.99 13.17 15.46
C VAL A 97 6.14 12.92 16.71
N GLN A 98 5.04 12.17 16.57
CA GLN A 98 4.19 11.83 17.71
C GLN A 98 4.93 11.02 18.78
N ALA A 99 5.79 10.10 18.37
CA ALA A 99 6.61 9.32 19.29
C ALA A 99 7.57 10.20 20.10
N VAL A 100 8.16 11.22 19.45
CA VAL A 100 9.04 12.20 20.11
C VAL A 100 8.26 13.12 21.06
N ASP A 101 7.13 13.64 20.62
CA ASP A 101 6.33 14.59 21.40
C ASP A 101 5.66 13.96 22.63
N ASN A 102 5.17 12.73 22.52
CA ASN A 102 4.37 12.09 23.57
C ASN A 102 5.17 11.26 24.56
N LYS A 103 6.48 11.06 24.37
CA LYS A 103 7.36 10.21 25.21
C LYS A 103 6.84 8.77 25.44
N GLU A 104 5.84 8.34 24.71
CA GLU A 104 5.04 7.14 25.03
C GLU A 104 5.09 6.04 23.96
N HIS A 105 5.94 6.15 22.94
CA HIS A 105 5.94 5.08 21.93
C HIS A 105 6.63 3.84 22.51
N ARG A 106 5.81 2.86 22.91
CA ARG A 106 6.23 1.57 23.51
C ARG A 106 7.18 0.73 22.62
N SER A 107 7.46 1.17 21.40
CA SER A 107 8.34 0.49 20.45
C SER A 107 9.79 0.93 20.54
N PHE A 108 10.13 1.94 21.34
CA PHE A 108 11.46 2.50 21.43
C PHE A 108 12.03 2.36 22.83
N ASP A 109 13.24 1.87 22.91
CA ASP A 109 13.91 1.56 24.18
C ASP A 109 14.55 2.79 24.85
N ASN A 110 14.82 3.83 24.07
CA ASN A 110 15.51 5.02 24.53
C ASN A 110 15.05 6.27 23.75
N TYR A 111 14.54 7.27 24.49
CA TYR A 111 14.10 8.55 23.94
C TYR A 111 15.22 9.32 23.22
N ASN A 112 16.45 9.26 23.72
CA ASN A 112 17.59 9.96 23.12
C ASN A 112 17.95 9.36 21.74
N ASP A 113 17.84 8.04 21.59
CA ASP A 113 18.11 7.36 20.32
C ASP A 113 17.05 7.70 19.30
N ILE A 114 15.78 7.82 19.73
CA ILE A 114 14.67 8.26 18.86
C ILE A 114 14.91 9.68 18.38
N THR A 115 15.25 10.60 19.29
CA THR A 115 15.46 12.00 18.95
C THR A 115 16.65 12.18 18.01
N SER A 116 17.73 11.44 18.21
CA SER A 116 18.91 11.45 17.33
C SER A 116 18.58 10.86 15.95
N ALA A 117 17.88 9.73 15.92
CA ALA A 117 17.42 9.11 14.67
C ALA A 117 16.42 10.01 13.94
N PHE A 118 15.49 10.65 14.66
CA PHE A 118 14.53 11.59 14.09
C PHE A 118 15.22 12.78 13.45
N ASN A 119 16.16 13.44 14.14
CA ASN A 119 16.89 14.59 13.62
C ASN A 119 17.70 14.20 12.36
N PHE A 120 18.37 13.06 12.40
CA PHE A 120 19.10 12.53 11.26
C PHE A 120 18.18 12.26 10.06
N ILE A 121 17.04 11.60 10.29
CA ILE A 121 16.07 11.24 9.26
C ILE A 121 15.35 12.47 8.73
N TYR A 122 14.93 13.39 9.63
CA TYR A 122 14.26 14.63 9.26
C TYR A 122 15.16 15.50 8.38
N ASP A 123 16.40 15.74 8.81
CA ASP A 123 17.33 16.57 8.04
C ASP A 123 17.75 15.97 6.71
N HIS A 124 17.91 14.65 6.65
CA HIS A 124 18.42 14.01 5.43
C HIS A 124 17.32 13.47 4.51
N ARG A 125 16.21 12.97 5.05
CA ARG A 125 15.15 12.37 4.25
C ARG A 125 14.03 13.33 3.87
N TYR A 126 13.53 14.14 4.81
CA TYR A 126 12.39 15.02 4.51
C TYR A 126 12.76 16.07 3.44
N LYS A 127 13.95 16.63 3.53
CA LYS A 127 14.48 17.57 2.50
C LYS A 127 14.69 16.90 1.14
N ARG A 128 14.80 15.57 1.10
CA ARG A 128 15.07 14.77 -0.11
C ARG A 128 13.97 13.77 -0.45
N LEU A 129 12.75 13.98 0.07
CA LEU A 129 11.64 13.06 -0.13
C LEU A 129 11.36 12.75 -1.61
N LYS A 130 11.49 13.77 -2.48
CA LYS A 130 11.31 13.60 -3.92
C LYS A 130 12.39 12.69 -4.55
N GLU A 131 13.61 12.76 -4.05
CA GLU A 131 14.74 11.94 -4.53
C GLU A 131 14.52 10.46 -4.11
N PHE A 132 14.09 10.23 -2.86
CA PHE A 132 13.75 8.89 -2.39
C PHE A 132 12.55 8.30 -3.12
N ALA A 133 11.49 9.10 -3.33
CA ALA A 133 10.33 8.67 -4.12
C ALA A 133 10.76 8.25 -5.53
N LYS A 134 11.63 9.04 -6.18
CA LYS A 134 12.19 8.71 -7.48
C LYS A 134 13.01 7.42 -7.42
N TYR A 135 13.90 7.29 -6.43
CA TYR A 135 14.75 6.10 -6.26
C TYR A 135 13.94 4.81 -6.15
N TYR A 136 12.94 4.78 -5.27
CA TYR A 136 12.08 3.60 -5.14
C TYR A 136 11.26 3.33 -6.40
N ARG A 137 10.76 4.38 -7.04
CA ARG A 137 10.04 4.25 -8.30
C ARG A 137 10.92 3.66 -9.40
N ASP A 138 12.16 4.09 -9.52
CA ASP A 138 13.11 3.56 -10.49
C ASP A 138 13.40 2.07 -10.22
N MET A 139 13.44 1.64 -8.96
CA MET A 139 13.56 0.22 -8.59
C MET A 139 12.32 -0.57 -9.01
N TYR A 140 11.11 -0.08 -8.74
CA TYR A 140 9.86 -0.73 -9.18
C TYR A 140 9.77 -0.83 -10.69
N ILE A 141 10.15 0.22 -11.42
CA ILE A 141 10.20 0.22 -12.89
C ILE A 141 11.20 -0.83 -13.39
N SER A 142 12.36 -0.97 -12.74
CA SER A 142 13.38 -1.95 -13.11
C SER A 142 12.88 -3.38 -12.93
N ILE A 143 12.21 -3.68 -11.81
CA ILE A 143 11.54 -4.97 -11.60
C ILE A 143 10.44 -5.17 -12.65
N GLY A 144 9.64 -4.14 -12.93
CA GLY A 144 8.60 -4.22 -13.95
C GLY A 144 9.14 -4.54 -15.35
N LYS A 145 10.28 -3.96 -15.74
CA LYS A 145 10.96 -4.29 -16.99
C LYS A 145 11.38 -5.76 -17.02
N TYR A 146 11.96 -6.26 -15.92
CA TYR A 146 12.32 -7.67 -15.82
C TYR A 146 11.09 -8.58 -15.94
N LEU A 147 10.03 -8.32 -15.18
CA LEU A 147 8.79 -9.09 -15.22
C LEU A 147 8.17 -9.10 -16.62
N ASN A 148 8.11 -7.93 -17.26
CA ASN A 148 7.61 -7.85 -18.66
C ASN A 148 8.49 -8.66 -19.63
N SER A 149 9.80 -8.71 -19.43
CA SER A 149 10.72 -9.47 -20.29
C SER A 149 10.52 -10.99 -20.22
N ILE A 150 9.95 -11.48 -19.11
CA ILE A 150 9.61 -12.90 -18.95
C ILE A 150 8.13 -13.20 -19.21
N GLY A 151 7.39 -12.28 -19.83
CA GLY A 151 5.99 -12.49 -20.21
C GLY A 151 4.96 -12.27 -19.09
N VAL A 152 5.33 -11.57 -18.03
CA VAL A 152 4.45 -11.15 -16.91
C VAL A 152 3.98 -9.72 -17.16
N LYS A 153 2.66 -9.46 -17.11
CA LYS A 153 2.14 -8.09 -17.18
C LYS A 153 2.37 -7.35 -15.86
N PHE A 154 3.20 -6.31 -15.86
CA PHE A 154 3.45 -5.47 -14.69
C PHE A 154 2.66 -4.16 -14.75
N ILE A 155 1.95 -3.83 -13.67
CA ILE A 155 1.16 -2.59 -13.50
C ILE A 155 1.65 -1.89 -12.24
N LEU A 156 2.17 -0.67 -12.40
CA LEU A 156 2.59 0.18 -11.30
C LEU A 156 1.52 1.26 -11.06
N LEU A 157 0.94 1.27 -9.87
CA LEU A 157 -0.04 2.26 -9.42
C LEU A 157 0.64 3.28 -8.50
N PRO A 158 0.68 4.57 -8.86
CA PRO A 158 1.36 5.57 -8.05
C PRO A 158 0.65 5.85 -6.73
N PHE A 159 1.41 6.13 -5.66
CA PHE A 159 0.87 6.39 -4.32
C PHE A 159 -0.09 7.59 -4.27
N GLN A 160 0.05 8.55 -5.18
CA GLN A 160 -0.85 9.70 -5.28
C GLN A 160 -2.32 9.31 -5.53
N LEU A 161 -2.56 8.07 -5.95
CA LEU A 161 -3.92 7.55 -6.10
C LEU A 161 -4.60 7.31 -4.75
N THR A 162 -3.82 6.97 -3.71
CA THR A 162 -4.33 6.70 -2.36
C THR A 162 -4.31 7.93 -1.46
N PHE A 163 -3.27 8.73 -1.58
CA PHE A 163 -3.03 9.92 -0.77
C PHE A 163 -3.19 11.20 -1.59
N GLY A 164 -4.22 11.34 -2.38
CA GLY A 164 -4.44 12.46 -3.30
C GLY A 164 -3.84 13.79 -2.83
N ASN A 165 -3.43 14.65 -3.75
CA ASN A 165 -2.96 16.01 -3.39
C ASN A 165 -3.94 16.61 -2.39
N ILE A 166 -3.46 17.09 -1.26
CA ILE A 166 -4.20 17.68 -0.13
C ILE A 166 -5.24 18.75 -0.58
N LYS A 167 -5.19 19.20 -1.84
CA LYS A 167 -6.14 20.14 -2.44
C LYS A 167 -7.29 19.49 -3.21
N ASP A 168 -7.14 18.26 -3.71
CA ASP A 168 -8.21 17.48 -4.33
C ASP A 168 -8.59 16.36 -3.35
N SER A 169 -9.50 16.70 -2.44
CA SER A 169 -10.06 15.79 -1.47
C SER A 169 -10.41 14.44 -2.10
N SER A 170 -9.71 13.43 -1.67
CA SER A 170 -9.91 11.99 -1.89
C SER A 170 -10.65 11.63 -3.19
N ARG A 171 -9.91 11.25 -4.21
CA ARG A 171 -10.45 10.68 -5.46
C ARG A 171 -11.31 9.43 -5.21
N PHE A 172 -11.13 8.83 -4.05
CA PHE A 172 -11.85 7.65 -3.58
C PHE A 172 -12.33 7.86 -2.16
N GLU A 173 -13.51 7.34 -1.85
CA GLU A 173 -14.11 7.49 -0.53
C GLU A 173 -13.28 6.81 0.56
N THR A 174 -13.02 7.52 1.65
CA THR A 174 -12.31 7.02 2.82
C THR A 174 -13.25 6.81 4.00
N VAL A 175 -12.82 6.04 4.99
CA VAL A 175 -13.58 5.82 6.22
C VAL A 175 -13.62 7.11 7.03
N THR A 176 -14.79 7.76 7.06
CA THR A 176 -14.96 9.04 7.75
C THR A 176 -15.22 8.91 9.25
N LYS A 177 -15.64 7.72 9.73
CA LYS A 177 -15.90 7.41 11.15
C LYS A 177 -15.58 5.95 11.44
N ARG A 178 -14.73 5.66 12.41
CA ARG A 178 -14.76 4.37 13.10
C ARG A 178 -15.93 4.35 14.06
N THR A 179 -16.62 3.22 14.16
CA THR A 179 -17.81 2.95 14.98
C THR A 179 -17.64 3.15 16.49
N LYS A 180 -16.62 3.81 16.98
CA LYS A 180 -16.46 4.33 18.36
C LYS A 180 -15.62 5.62 18.43
N GLY A 181 -15.81 6.49 17.48
CA GLY A 181 -15.95 7.91 17.82
C GLY A 181 -14.71 8.78 17.99
N LYS A 182 -13.46 8.46 17.61
CA LYS A 182 -12.40 9.47 17.84
C LYS A 182 -11.35 9.67 16.73
N TYR A 183 -11.23 8.82 15.74
CA TYR A 183 -10.20 9.01 14.71
C TYR A 183 -10.78 8.86 13.31
N LYS A 184 -10.53 9.87 12.50
CA LYS A 184 -10.72 9.81 11.06
C LYS A 184 -9.68 8.84 10.51
N ASP A 185 -10.13 7.76 9.86
CA ASP A 185 -9.26 6.80 9.21
C ASP A 185 -9.21 7.15 7.73
N ASP A 186 -8.03 7.45 7.21
CA ASP A 186 -7.85 7.85 5.81
C ASP A 186 -7.80 6.65 4.84
N HIS A 187 -7.98 5.42 5.34
CA HIS A 187 -8.09 4.24 4.49
C HIS A 187 -9.43 4.22 3.72
N PHE A 188 -9.43 3.49 2.61
CA PHE A 188 -10.63 3.37 1.79
C PHE A 188 -11.80 2.76 2.56
N SER A 189 -13.00 3.34 2.40
CA SER A 189 -14.26 2.71 2.73
C SER A 189 -14.54 1.54 1.74
N ILE A 190 -15.60 0.76 2.00
CA ILE A 190 -16.07 -0.26 1.04
C ILE A 190 -16.31 0.37 -0.33
N LYS A 191 -16.95 1.54 -0.38
CA LYS A 191 -17.18 2.27 -1.61
C LYS A 191 -15.88 2.76 -2.24
N GLY A 192 -14.94 3.25 -1.45
CA GLY A 192 -13.61 3.65 -1.90
C GLY A 192 -12.86 2.50 -2.54
N HIS A 193 -12.86 1.32 -1.92
CA HIS A 193 -12.28 0.11 -2.51
C HIS A 193 -12.94 -0.27 -3.84
N TRP A 194 -14.26 -0.20 -3.93
CA TRP A 194 -15.00 -0.45 -5.16
C TRP A 194 -14.65 0.56 -6.26
N GLN A 195 -14.59 1.85 -5.90
CA GLN A 195 -14.20 2.92 -6.83
C GLN A 195 -12.77 2.71 -7.34
N PHE A 196 -11.84 2.35 -6.45
CA PHE A 196 -10.44 2.09 -6.81
C PHE A 196 -10.31 0.85 -7.71
N ALA A 197 -11.01 -0.25 -7.38
CA ALA A 197 -11.04 -1.44 -8.22
C ALA A 197 -11.52 -1.13 -9.64
N ASN A 198 -12.64 -0.38 -9.79
CA ASN A 198 -13.14 0.04 -11.09
C ASN A 198 -12.14 0.93 -11.85
N PHE A 199 -11.44 1.83 -11.14
CA PHE A 199 -10.37 2.63 -11.73
C PHE A 199 -9.24 1.75 -12.28
N VAL A 200 -8.77 0.78 -11.49
CA VAL A 200 -7.71 -0.16 -11.89
C VAL A 200 -8.13 -0.97 -13.12
N LEU A 201 -9.35 -1.53 -13.10
CA LEU A 201 -9.90 -2.30 -14.22
C LEU A 201 -10.00 -1.47 -15.49
N LYS A 202 -10.66 -0.31 -15.42
CA LYS A 202 -10.87 0.58 -16.57
C LYS A 202 -9.56 1.09 -17.17
N SER A 203 -8.55 1.32 -16.34
CA SER A 203 -7.26 1.87 -16.80
C SER A 203 -6.33 0.83 -17.40
N ASN A 204 -6.48 -0.46 -17.07
CA ASN A 204 -5.46 -1.47 -17.35
C ASN A 204 -5.96 -2.70 -18.11
N PHE A 205 -7.28 -2.89 -18.25
CA PHE A 205 -7.89 -4.06 -18.87
C PHE A 205 -8.91 -3.66 -19.92
N LYS A 206 -8.91 -4.37 -21.05
CA LYS A 206 -9.88 -4.15 -22.15
C LYS A 206 -11.23 -4.79 -21.86
N GLU A 207 -11.18 -5.98 -21.25
CA GLU A 207 -12.35 -6.81 -20.97
C GLU A 207 -12.33 -7.19 -19.49
N TYR A 208 -13.46 -7.02 -18.83
CA TYR A 208 -13.67 -7.40 -17.45
C TYR A 208 -15.17 -7.39 -17.12
N LYS A 209 -15.58 -8.19 -16.14
CA LYS A 209 -16.93 -8.19 -15.63
C LYS A 209 -17.20 -6.91 -14.84
N LYS A 210 -18.31 -6.25 -15.10
CA LYS A 210 -18.71 -5.04 -14.37
C LYS A 210 -18.96 -5.38 -12.90
N LEU A 211 -18.27 -4.70 -11.99
CA LEU A 211 -18.47 -4.83 -10.57
C LEU A 211 -19.82 -4.22 -10.14
N LYS A 212 -20.57 -4.95 -9.34
CA LYS A 212 -21.79 -4.42 -8.71
C LYS A 212 -21.41 -3.43 -7.62
N GLU A 213 -22.05 -2.26 -7.62
CA GLU A 213 -21.86 -1.28 -6.54
C GLU A 213 -22.31 -1.86 -5.20
N PRO A 214 -21.54 -1.69 -4.11
CA PRO A 214 -21.93 -2.18 -2.79
C PRO A 214 -23.20 -1.47 -2.30
N GLU A 215 -24.07 -2.21 -1.61
CA GLU A 215 -25.30 -1.65 -1.03
C GLU A 215 -24.96 -0.65 0.09
N GLU A 216 -25.72 0.46 0.19
CA GLU A 216 -25.49 1.50 1.21
C GLU A 216 -25.44 0.97 2.65
N LYS A 217 -26.20 -0.08 2.95
CA LYS A 217 -26.19 -0.74 4.28
C LYS A 217 -24.84 -1.34 4.69
N LEU A 218 -23.96 -1.56 3.73
CA LEU A 218 -22.59 -2.08 3.96
C LEU A 218 -21.56 -0.96 4.10
N LEU A 219 -21.98 0.29 3.97
CA LEU A 219 -21.11 1.47 3.97
C LEU A 219 -20.89 2.06 5.38
N ILE A 220 -21.39 1.42 6.46
CA ILE A 220 -21.31 1.89 7.85
C ILE A 220 -20.15 1.21 8.58
#